data_5d47aca5547342d61e57f08af2c41a73
#
_entry.id   5d47aca5547342d61e57f08af2c41a73
#
_cell.length_a   1.000
_cell.length_b   1.000
_cell.length_c   1.000
_cell.angle_alpha   90.00
_cell.angle_beta   90.00
_cell.angle_gamma   90.00
#
_symmetry.space_group_name_H-M   'P 1'
#
loop_
_entity.id
_entity.type
_entity.pdbx_description
1 polymer ?
#
loop_
_entity_poly.entity_id
_entity_poly.type
_entity_poly.pdbx_seq_one_letter_code
_entity_poly.pdbx_strand_id
1 'polypeptide(L)'
;MNSKNAVILVALSSLLSMAPALAEKTEKFRVISTDFFDRKHLDIKDPQTKVNIVAEVDRLVRGLFFDKSKVNGIWLRSREELARTAAQAKSTTVLKPIINFYLSKLGTSHCLFTTDEDESFYYLESLFGSLQKKGNAKEYGVPGFVTGGTGFPEKTVRYVLAGSAADKSGIEVGDEITSVNGKTEYTYKDCLAAAGTELAITYKRQGLDKTARLKPKQMDHFKAYLKAMEDSLRTLTIEVEIGGKKREVTLTYIHMYSGGPQVRETLESLLNDKGASDALILDLRDGYGGASLTDIDCLFRNPANYPVFERRYASGAKYAQNLCFTRPVVALINSGSRSGKELLAYTLKKTGRATLVGECTAGYVVAGSFQKIDQHCALYIACADCTIDGKRLEGVGVEPDIKIPNESLHEKGYQKQLMVAIKEALRQVVKSETVDKSTREGSQ
;
A
#
# COMPACT_ATOMS: atom_id res chain seq x y z
N MET A 1 16.96 20.68 19.30
CA MET A 1 16.98 19.57 18.30
C MET A 1 17.44 18.32 19.01
N ASN A 2 16.48 17.44 19.37
CA ASN A 2 16.78 16.28 20.21
C ASN A 2 17.21 15.08 19.35
N SER A 3 18.40 14.56 19.64
CA SER A 3 19.10 13.46 19.00
C SER A 3 18.36 12.10 18.96
N LYS A 4 17.17 12.00 19.50
CA LYS A 4 16.37 10.75 19.55
C LYS A 4 15.61 10.46 18.24
N ASN A 5 15.33 11.47 17.40
CA ASN A 5 14.64 11.25 16.11
C ASN A 5 15.57 10.78 14.98
N ALA A 6 16.89 11.03 15.12
CA ALA A 6 17.88 10.57 14.15
C ALA A 6 18.13 9.05 14.21
N VAL A 7 17.88 8.43 15.38
CA VAL A 7 18.17 7.00 15.61
C VAL A 7 17.16 6.08 14.91
N ILE A 8 15.90 6.51 14.74
CA ILE A 8 14.85 5.67 14.11
C ILE A 8 15.00 5.65 12.57
N LEU A 9 15.44 6.76 11.97
CA LEU A 9 15.73 6.80 10.53
C LEU A 9 16.99 6.00 10.18
N VAL A 10 17.98 6.02 11.08
CA VAL A 10 19.22 5.23 10.94
C VAL A 10 18.94 3.73 11.10
N ALA A 11 17.97 3.32 11.93
CA ALA A 11 17.63 1.90 12.10
C ALA A 11 16.99 1.28 10.84
N LEU A 12 16.13 2.00 10.11
CA LEU A 12 15.56 1.49 8.85
C LEU A 12 16.57 1.55 7.69
N SER A 13 17.37 2.60 7.60
CA SER A 13 18.43 2.70 6.58
C SER A 13 19.63 1.80 6.91
N SER A 14 19.98 1.60 8.19
CA SER A 14 21.07 0.73 8.60
C SER A 14 20.69 -0.76 8.50
N LEU A 15 19.43 -1.15 8.70
CA LEU A 15 18.96 -2.51 8.43
C LEU A 15 19.02 -2.85 6.93
N LEU A 16 18.75 -1.87 6.05
CA LEU A 16 18.91 -2.04 4.61
C LEU A 16 20.39 -2.06 4.18
N SER A 17 21.29 -1.37 4.90
CA SER A 17 22.74 -1.39 4.63
C SER A 17 23.47 -2.58 5.26
N MET A 18 22.88 -3.25 6.26
CA MET A 18 23.47 -4.43 6.90
C MET A 18 23.17 -5.74 6.14
N ALA A 19 22.23 -5.75 5.19
CA ALA A 19 21.95 -6.92 4.37
C ALA A 19 23.19 -7.45 3.59
N PRO A 20 24.09 -6.62 3.04
CA PRO A 20 25.32 -7.10 2.43
C PRO A 20 26.35 -7.66 3.43
N ALA A 21 26.43 -7.08 4.64
CA ALA A 21 27.44 -7.48 5.64
C ALA A 21 27.14 -8.84 6.32
N LEU A 22 25.86 -9.25 6.37
CA LEU A 22 25.47 -10.57 6.85
C LEU A 22 25.69 -11.66 5.79
N ALA A 23 25.78 -11.31 4.52
CA ALA A 23 26.08 -12.23 3.43
C ALA A 23 27.56 -12.69 3.42
N GLU A 24 28.48 -11.92 4.01
CA GLU A 24 29.91 -12.23 3.99
C GLU A 24 30.36 -13.32 5.00
N LYS A 25 29.49 -13.74 5.93
CA LYS A 25 29.83 -14.74 6.96
C LYS A 25 29.25 -16.13 6.76
N THR A 26 28.62 -16.42 5.63
CA THR A 26 28.07 -17.75 5.35
C THR A 26 28.89 -18.49 4.31
N GLU A 27 29.22 -19.73 4.65
CA GLU A 27 29.94 -20.77 3.90
C GLU A 27 29.96 -20.63 2.38
N LYS A 28 31.11 -20.97 1.76
CA LYS A 28 31.35 -21.07 0.31
C LYS A 28 30.26 -21.94 -0.36
N PHE A 29 29.17 -21.30 -0.76
CA PHE A 29 28.21 -21.92 -1.68
C PHE A 29 28.75 -21.80 -3.10
N ARG A 30 28.53 -22.85 -3.92
CA ARG A 30 28.83 -22.87 -5.36
C ARG A 30 28.25 -21.60 -5.98
N VAL A 31 29.08 -20.84 -6.67
CA VAL A 31 28.69 -19.71 -7.50
C VAL A 31 27.62 -20.21 -8.46
N ILE A 32 26.39 -19.73 -8.28
CA ILE A 32 25.34 -19.86 -9.30
C ILE A 32 25.89 -19.11 -10.51
N SER A 33 25.92 -19.78 -11.68
CA SER A 33 26.42 -19.19 -12.92
C SER A 33 25.81 -17.79 -13.11
N THR A 34 26.63 -16.79 -13.44
CA THR A 34 26.16 -15.43 -13.74
C THR A 34 25.14 -15.41 -14.88
N ASP A 35 25.15 -16.41 -15.76
CA ASP A 35 24.19 -16.60 -16.86
C ASP A 35 22.77 -16.87 -16.38
N PHE A 36 22.56 -17.30 -15.10
CA PHE A 36 21.23 -17.47 -14.53
C PHE A 36 20.50 -16.15 -14.39
N PHE A 37 21.20 -15.06 -14.12
CA PHE A 37 20.62 -13.73 -13.88
C PHE A 37 20.30 -12.96 -15.18
N ASP A 38 20.85 -13.38 -16.33
CA ASP A 38 20.70 -12.70 -17.64
C ASP A 38 19.65 -13.31 -18.59
N ARG A 39 18.88 -14.27 -18.12
CA ARG A 39 17.88 -14.95 -18.99
C ARG A 39 16.74 -14.01 -19.39
N LYS A 40 16.40 -13.98 -20.68
CA LYS A 40 15.29 -13.18 -21.22
C LYS A 40 13.90 -13.66 -20.78
N HIS A 41 13.77 -14.93 -20.38
CA HIS A 41 12.53 -15.55 -19.91
C HIS A 41 12.83 -16.57 -18.81
N LEU A 42 11.93 -16.67 -17.83
CA LEU A 42 11.98 -17.71 -16.81
C LEU A 42 11.62 -19.06 -17.45
N ASP A 43 12.62 -19.85 -17.83
CA ASP A 43 12.39 -21.18 -18.41
C ASP A 43 12.31 -22.24 -17.31
N ILE A 44 11.13 -22.43 -16.75
CA ILE A 44 10.91 -23.47 -15.74
C ILE A 44 10.75 -24.88 -16.34
N LYS A 45 10.74 -25.04 -17.67
CA LYS A 45 10.84 -26.37 -18.31
C LYS A 45 12.23 -26.95 -18.08
N ASP A 46 13.24 -26.09 -17.97
CA ASP A 46 14.58 -26.52 -17.54
C ASP A 46 14.58 -26.93 -16.05
N PRO A 47 14.83 -28.20 -15.72
CA PRO A 47 14.88 -28.68 -14.34
C PRO A 47 15.88 -27.90 -13.47
N GLN A 48 17.01 -27.47 -14.04
CA GLN A 48 18.05 -26.75 -13.31
C GLN A 48 17.57 -25.37 -12.87
N THR A 49 16.71 -24.71 -13.65
CA THR A 49 16.09 -23.42 -13.28
C THR A 49 15.29 -23.58 -11.98
N LYS A 50 14.47 -24.63 -11.86
CA LYS A 50 13.67 -24.88 -10.63
C LYS A 50 14.56 -25.17 -9.42
N VAL A 51 15.60 -25.98 -9.61
CA VAL A 51 16.58 -26.28 -8.54
C VAL A 51 17.25 -24.99 -8.06
N ASN A 52 17.68 -24.13 -8.97
CA ASN A 52 18.33 -22.87 -8.65
C ASN A 52 17.40 -21.91 -7.91
N ILE A 53 16.13 -21.78 -8.33
CA ILE A 53 15.13 -20.94 -7.65
C ILE A 53 14.91 -21.44 -6.24
N VAL A 54 14.67 -22.73 -6.04
CA VAL A 54 14.42 -23.31 -4.71
C VAL A 54 15.64 -23.17 -3.80
N ALA A 55 16.85 -23.40 -4.32
CA ALA A 55 18.08 -23.21 -3.58
C ALA A 55 18.28 -21.76 -3.12
N GLU A 56 17.94 -20.80 -3.98
CA GLU A 56 18.05 -19.38 -3.65
C GLU A 56 16.98 -18.96 -2.64
N VAL A 57 15.74 -19.45 -2.78
CA VAL A 57 14.69 -19.25 -1.77
C VAL A 57 15.13 -19.81 -0.42
N ASP A 58 15.70 -21.04 -0.36
CA ASP A 58 16.22 -21.64 0.88
C ASP A 58 17.33 -20.76 1.49
N ARG A 59 18.29 -20.32 0.66
CA ARG A 59 19.38 -19.45 1.09
C ARG A 59 18.86 -18.14 1.71
N LEU A 60 17.91 -17.48 1.03
CA LEU A 60 17.33 -16.22 1.48
C LEU A 60 16.52 -16.38 2.76
N VAL A 61 15.70 -17.43 2.88
CA VAL A 61 14.95 -17.73 4.12
C VAL A 61 15.90 -17.96 5.28
N ARG A 62 16.91 -18.82 5.11
CA ARG A 62 17.90 -19.09 6.17
C ARG A 62 18.71 -17.85 6.56
N GLY A 63 19.04 -17.00 5.59
CA GLY A 63 19.83 -15.80 5.82
C GLY A 63 19.03 -14.67 6.45
N LEU A 64 17.86 -14.36 5.91
CA LEU A 64 17.14 -13.11 6.17
C LEU A 64 15.93 -13.26 7.09
N PHE A 65 15.25 -14.42 7.13
CA PHE A 65 14.07 -14.55 7.98
C PHE A 65 14.42 -14.32 9.46
N PHE A 66 13.66 -13.44 10.12
CA PHE A 66 14.02 -12.93 11.44
C PHE A 66 13.93 -14.00 12.56
N ASP A 67 12.97 -14.93 12.48
CA ASP A 67 12.76 -15.97 13.50
C ASP A 67 13.60 -17.22 13.18
N LYS A 68 14.80 -17.27 13.76
CA LYS A 68 15.72 -18.39 13.56
C LYS A 68 15.22 -19.71 14.16
N SER A 69 14.30 -19.68 15.13
CA SER A 69 13.70 -20.89 15.68
C SER A 69 12.81 -21.59 14.65
N LYS A 70 12.00 -20.82 13.91
CA LYS A 70 11.20 -21.34 12.80
C LYS A 70 12.07 -21.80 11.63
N VAL A 71 13.16 -21.10 11.33
CA VAL A 71 14.12 -21.54 10.31
C VAL A 71 14.69 -22.89 10.67
N ASN A 72 15.27 -23.04 11.87
CA ASN A 72 15.90 -24.28 12.33
C ASN A 72 14.87 -25.40 12.60
N GLY A 73 13.61 -25.02 12.81
CA GLY A 73 12.50 -25.94 13.04
C GLY A 73 11.76 -26.32 11.75
N ILE A 74 10.65 -25.64 11.50
CA ILE A 74 9.69 -26.02 10.45
C ILE A 74 10.28 -25.90 9.04
N TRP A 75 11.10 -24.85 8.78
CA TRP A 75 11.66 -24.63 7.45
C TRP A 75 12.65 -25.74 7.06
N LEU A 76 13.65 -26.03 7.89
CA LEU A 76 14.65 -27.07 7.59
C LEU A 76 14.02 -28.46 7.41
N ARG A 77 12.95 -28.79 8.14
CA ARG A 77 12.22 -30.04 7.95
C ARG A 77 11.44 -30.10 6.64
N SER A 78 11.01 -28.94 6.12
CA SER A 78 10.15 -28.86 4.93
C SER A 78 10.92 -28.70 3.62
N ARG A 79 12.19 -28.30 3.64
CA ARG A 79 12.95 -27.88 2.44
C ARG A 79 13.14 -29.00 1.41
N GLU A 80 13.35 -30.24 1.86
CA GLU A 80 13.53 -31.37 0.94
C GLU A 80 12.22 -31.73 0.23
N GLU A 81 11.11 -31.64 0.95
CA GLU A 81 9.79 -31.81 0.38
C GLU A 81 9.46 -30.69 -0.61
N LEU A 82 9.79 -29.43 -0.27
CA LEU A 82 9.70 -28.30 -1.19
C LEU A 82 10.47 -28.60 -2.49
N ALA A 83 11.74 -29.04 -2.40
CA ALA A 83 12.57 -29.31 -3.56
C ALA A 83 11.96 -30.40 -4.45
N ARG A 84 11.48 -31.50 -3.84
CA ARG A 84 10.82 -32.61 -4.58
C ARG A 84 9.55 -32.16 -5.26
N THR A 85 8.69 -31.39 -4.57
CA THR A 85 7.41 -30.94 -5.10
C THR A 85 7.61 -29.88 -6.21
N ALA A 86 8.53 -28.94 -6.00
CA ALA A 86 8.86 -27.91 -6.98
C ALA A 86 9.46 -28.49 -8.28
N ALA A 87 10.25 -29.57 -8.16
CA ALA A 87 10.81 -30.25 -9.34
C ALA A 87 9.75 -30.75 -10.31
N GLN A 88 8.54 -31.06 -9.84
CA GLN A 88 7.41 -31.53 -10.66
C GLN A 88 6.61 -30.43 -11.31
N ALA A 89 6.81 -29.15 -10.93
CA ALA A 89 6.09 -28.03 -11.50
C ALA A 89 6.33 -27.91 -13.02
N LYS A 90 5.25 -27.78 -13.79
CA LYS A 90 5.28 -27.67 -15.26
C LYS A 90 5.16 -26.23 -15.77
N SER A 91 4.77 -25.31 -14.91
CA SER A 91 4.59 -23.89 -15.22
C SER A 91 4.89 -23.02 -13.99
N THR A 92 5.14 -21.73 -14.21
CA THR A 92 5.28 -20.72 -13.14
C THR A 92 4.02 -20.68 -12.27
N THR A 93 2.84 -20.80 -12.89
CA THR A 93 1.53 -20.88 -12.24
C THR A 93 1.43 -22.05 -11.25
N VAL A 94 2.19 -23.15 -11.47
CA VAL A 94 2.25 -24.29 -10.53
C VAL A 94 3.39 -24.12 -9.52
N LEU A 95 4.56 -23.63 -9.94
CA LEU A 95 5.73 -23.47 -9.08
C LEU A 95 5.49 -22.43 -7.96
N LYS A 96 4.89 -21.28 -8.32
CA LYS A 96 4.65 -20.17 -7.38
C LYS A 96 3.80 -20.59 -6.17
N PRO A 97 2.61 -21.18 -6.31
CA PRO A 97 1.82 -21.65 -5.17
C PRO A 97 2.53 -22.73 -4.35
N ILE A 98 3.34 -23.60 -4.96
CA ILE A 98 4.15 -24.58 -4.21
C ILE A 98 5.10 -23.84 -3.28
N ILE A 99 5.93 -22.92 -3.78
CA ILE A 99 6.89 -22.18 -2.96
C ILE A 99 6.15 -21.40 -1.86
N ASN A 100 5.07 -20.69 -2.22
CA ASN A 100 4.29 -19.90 -1.27
C ASN A 100 3.61 -20.75 -0.20
N PHE A 101 3.18 -21.98 -0.51
CA PHE A 101 2.67 -22.92 0.48
C PHE A 101 3.72 -23.25 1.54
N TYR A 102 4.97 -23.50 1.14
CA TYR A 102 6.05 -23.78 2.11
C TYR A 102 6.45 -22.52 2.89
N LEU A 103 6.47 -21.35 2.27
CA LEU A 103 6.70 -20.08 2.95
C LEU A 103 5.61 -19.79 4.00
N SER A 104 4.35 -20.12 3.72
CA SER A 104 3.25 -19.93 4.67
C SER A 104 3.40 -20.72 5.97
N LYS A 105 4.14 -21.85 5.95
CA LYS A 105 4.47 -22.62 7.16
C LYS A 105 5.32 -21.83 8.17
N LEU A 106 5.98 -20.74 7.74
CA LEU A 106 6.64 -19.81 8.64
C LEU A 106 5.66 -19.04 9.54
N GLY A 107 4.36 -19.04 9.18
CA GLY A 107 3.28 -18.43 9.98
C GLY A 107 3.54 -16.95 10.27
N THR A 108 3.94 -16.22 9.26
CA THR A 108 4.31 -14.79 9.34
C THR A 108 3.98 -14.13 8.01
N SER A 109 3.47 -12.91 8.04
CA SER A 109 3.25 -12.10 6.84
C SER A 109 4.59 -11.76 6.15
N HIS A 110 4.56 -11.08 5.03
CA HIS A 110 5.76 -10.67 4.28
C HIS A 110 6.66 -11.83 3.85
N CYS A 111 6.10 -13.02 3.65
CA CYS A 111 6.78 -14.19 3.10
C CYS A 111 6.11 -14.58 1.80
N LEU A 112 6.57 -14.03 0.66
CA LEU A 112 5.93 -14.15 -0.64
C LEU A 112 6.99 -14.36 -1.73
N PHE A 113 6.92 -15.48 -2.45
CA PHE A 113 7.58 -15.64 -3.73
C PHE A 113 6.68 -15.07 -4.82
N THR A 114 7.18 -14.14 -5.59
CA THR A 114 6.46 -13.42 -6.64
C THR A 114 7.24 -13.46 -7.95
N THR A 115 6.52 -13.32 -9.06
CA THR A 115 7.08 -13.38 -10.41
C THR A 115 6.60 -12.19 -11.24
N ASP A 116 7.20 -11.96 -12.40
CA ASP A 116 6.77 -10.93 -13.35
C ASP A 116 5.36 -11.15 -13.94
N GLU A 117 4.67 -12.22 -13.51
CA GLU A 117 3.24 -12.44 -13.75
C GLU A 117 2.34 -11.76 -12.71
N ASP A 118 2.93 -11.22 -11.63
CA ASP A 118 2.22 -10.64 -10.48
C ASP A 118 2.43 -9.11 -10.40
N GLU A 119 1.39 -8.38 -10.06
CA GLU A 119 1.47 -6.94 -9.80
C GLU A 119 2.45 -6.63 -8.65
N SER A 120 2.43 -7.45 -7.61
CA SER A 120 3.30 -7.29 -6.43
C SER A 120 4.80 -7.33 -6.77
N PHE A 121 5.20 -8.05 -7.81
CA PHE A 121 6.60 -8.07 -8.27
C PHE A 121 7.05 -6.67 -8.69
N TYR A 122 6.31 -6.02 -9.57
CA TYR A 122 6.63 -4.70 -10.10
C TYR A 122 6.51 -3.61 -9.05
N TYR A 123 5.46 -3.70 -8.22
CA TYR A 123 5.26 -2.72 -7.16
C TYR A 123 6.37 -2.77 -6.11
N LEU A 124 6.70 -3.96 -5.60
CA LEU A 124 7.75 -4.13 -4.58
C LEU A 124 9.13 -3.80 -5.15
N GLU A 125 9.43 -4.18 -6.41
CA GLU A 125 10.67 -3.76 -7.09
C GLU A 125 10.79 -2.24 -7.12
N SER A 126 9.74 -1.53 -7.51
CA SER A 126 9.70 -0.07 -7.60
C SER A 126 9.83 0.60 -6.22
N LEU A 127 9.04 0.14 -5.22
CA LEU A 127 9.08 0.67 -3.87
C LEU A 127 10.48 0.51 -3.23
N PHE A 128 11.03 -0.70 -3.25
CA PHE A 128 12.33 -0.97 -2.64
C PHE A 128 13.49 -0.33 -3.42
N GLY A 129 13.36 -0.20 -4.74
CA GLY A 129 14.28 0.58 -5.56
C GLY A 129 14.30 2.05 -5.16
N SER A 130 13.13 2.65 -4.94
CA SER A 130 12.97 4.04 -4.48
C SER A 130 13.52 4.25 -3.08
N LEU A 131 13.24 3.33 -2.14
CA LEU A 131 13.77 3.38 -0.77
C LEU A 131 15.30 3.29 -0.73
N GLN A 132 15.92 2.51 -1.61
CA GLN A 132 17.37 2.33 -1.70
C GLN A 132 18.06 3.39 -2.54
N LYS A 133 17.32 4.33 -3.15
CA LYS A 133 17.85 5.35 -4.08
C LYS A 133 18.66 4.73 -5.24
N LYS A 134 18.32 3.51 -5.66
CA LYS A 134 18.97 2.79 -6.76
C LYS A 134 18.32 3.20 -8.08
N GLY A 135 18.87 4.20 -8.74
CA GLY A 135 18.60 4.54 -10.14
C GLY A 135 17.12 4.82 -10.48
N ASN A 136 16.84 5.01 -11.76
CA ASN A 136 15.46 5.11 -12.25
C ASN A 136 14.82 3.72 -12.26
N ALA A 137 13.70 3.57 -11.55
CA ALA A 137 12.88 2.37 -11.65
C ALA A 137 12.39 2.22 -13.10
N LYS A 138 12.22 0.97 -13.54
CA LYS A 138 11.73 0.67 -14.88
C LYS A 138 10.28 1.13 -15.00
N GLU A 139 9.95 1.79 -16.10
CA GLU A 139 8.62 2.30 -16.39
C GLU A 139 7.83 1.29 -17.22
N TYR A 140 6.52 1.23 -16.96
CA TYR A 140 5.56 0.35 -17.62
C TYR A 140 4.27 1.12 -17.87
N GLY A 141 3.48 0.69 -18.84
CA GLY A 141 2.10 1.16 -19.01
C GLY A 141 1.20 0.53 -17.96
N VAL A 142 1.13 1.15 -16.77
CA VAL A 142 0.37 0.64 -15.63
C VAL A 142 -1.14 0.78 -15.86
N PRO A 143 -1.93 -0.32 -15.85
CA PRO A 143 -3.37 -0.26 -16.13
C PRO A 143 -4.14 0.52 -15.07
N GLY A 144 -3.75 0.38 -13.79
CA GLY A 144 -4.36 1.07 -12.66
C GLY A 144 -5.51 0.32 -12.01
N PHE A 145 -5.73 -0.95 -12.29
CA PHE A 145 -6.59 -1.83 -11.51
C PHE A 145 -5.78 -3.00 -10.94
N VAL A 146 -6.21 -3.52 -9.81
CA VAL A 146 -5.64 -4.71 -9.17
C VAL A 146 -6.74 -5.71 -8.88
N THR A 147 -6.53 -6.97 -9.28
CA THR A 147 -7.48 -8.06 -9.07
C THR A 147 -7.05 -9.01 -7.97
N GLY A 148 -8.00 -9.76 -7.42
CA GLY A 148 -7.73 -10.81 -6.44
C GLY A 148 -7.20 -10.31 -5.10
N GLY A 149 -6.75 -11.24 -4.28
CA GLY A 149 -6.23 -10.97 -2.93
C GLY A 149 -7.28 -11.20 -1.84
N THR A 150 -7.00 -10.75 -0.63
CA THR A 150 -7.81 -11.06 0.56
C THR A 150 -9.30 -10.77 0.34
N GLY A 151 -10.11 -11.81 0.33
CA GLY A 151 -11.56 -11.69 0.18
C GLY A 151 -12.10 -11.48 -1.24
N PHE A 152 -11.21 -11.40 -2.25
CA PHE A 152 -11.61 -11.22 -3.66
C PHE A 152 -11.23 -12.43 -4.52
N PRO A 153 -12.12 -12.91 -5.42
CA PRO A 153 -11.77 -13.88 -6.45
C PRO A 153 -10.63 -13.37 -7.34
N GLU A 154 -9.84 -14.27 -7.88
CA GLU A 154 -8.58 -13.96 -8.58
C GLU A 154 -8.71 -12.92 -9.70
N LYS A 155 -9.78 -13.00 -10.52
CA LYS A 155 -10.04 -12.09 -11.64
C LYS A 155 -10.93 -10.88 -11.29
N THR A 156 -11.35 -10.74 -10.03
CA THR A 156 -12.23 -9.65 -9.59
C THR A 156 -11.41 -8.42 -9.17
N VAL A 157 -11.78 -7.26 -9.70
CA VAL A 157 -11.15 -5.98 -9.38
C VAL A 157 -11.39 -5.66 -7.90
N ARG A 158 -10.30 -5.54 -7.14
CA ARG A 158 -10.31 -5.23 -5.72
C ARG A 158 -10.24 -3.74 -5.45
N TYR A 159 -9.41 -3.03 -6.20
CA TYR A 159 -9.35 -1.57 -6.17
C TYR A 159 -8.86 -1.02 -7.51
N VAL A 160 -9.18 0.24 -7.74
CA VAL A 160 -8.78 1.01 -8.91
C VAL A 160 -8.02 2.25 -8.44
N LEU A 161 -6.89 2.52 -9.06
CA LEU A 161 -6.08 3.70 -8.78
C LEU A 161 -6.74 4.93 -9.38
N ALA A 162 -7.06 5.91 -8.56
CA ALA A 162 -7.71 7.14 -9.01
C ALA A 162 -6.92 7.85 -10.12
N GLY A 163 -7.59 8.36 -11.13
CA GLY A 163 -7.00 9.04 -12.28
C GLY A 163 -6.23 8.15 -13.25
N SER A 164 -6.15 6.83 -12.99
CA SER A 164 -5.51 5.85 -13.87
C SER A 164 -6.27 5.65 -15.18
N ALA A 165 -5.68 4.85 -16.08
CA ALA A 165 -6.36 4.45 -17.31
C ALA A 165 -7.63 3.63 -17.04
N ALA A 166 -7.60 2.73 -16.06
CA ALA A 166 -8.74 1.92 -15.64
C ALA A 166 -9.88 2.81 -15.10
N ASP A 167 -9.57 3.73 -14.18
CA ASP A 167 -10.54 4.67 -13.62
C ASP A 167 -11.23 5.51 -14.72
N LYS A 168 -10.43 6.12 -15.62
CA LYS A 168 -10.93 6.89 -16.74
C LYS A 168 -11.77 6.11 -17.76
N SER A 169 -11.54 4.80 -17.83
CA SER A 169 -12.28 3.90 -18.71
C SER A 169 -13.48 3.25 -18.04
N GLY A 170 -13.78 3.62 -16.78
CA GLY A 170 -14.95 3.18 -16.05
C GLY A 170 -14.86 1.74 -15.53
N ILE A 171 -13.64 1.19 -15.31
CA ILE A 171 -13.45 -0.04 -14.54
C ILE A 171 -13.72 0.26 -13.07
N GLU A 172 -14.47 -0.60 -12.38
CA GLU A 172 -14.90 -0.41 -11.00
C GLU A 172 -14.54 -1.61 -10.13
N VAL A 173 -14.52 -1.39 -8.82
CA VAL A 173 -14.39 -2.47 -7.82
C VAL A 173 -15.53 -3.46 -7.98
N GLY A 174 -15.20 -4.76 -8.00
CA GLY A 174 -16.16 -5.86 -8.21
C GLY A 174 -16.34 -6.26 -9.67
N ASP A 175 -15.77 -5.57 -10.65
CA ASP A 175 -15.72 -6.04 -12.03
C ASP A 175 -14.91 -7.34 -12.13
N GLU A 176 -15.42 -8.33 -12.86
CA GLU A 176 -14.70 -9.56 -13.17
C GLU A 176 -14.02 -9.42 -14.54
N ILE A 177 -12.70 -9.29 -14.56
CA ILE A 177 -11.94 -9.20 -15.82
C ILE A 177 -11.92 -10.56 -16.50
N THR A 178 -12.52 -10.67 -17.65
CA THR A 178 -12.66 -11.93 -18.40
C THR A 178 -11.61 -12.10 -19.50
N SER A 179 -11.10 -11.00 -20.07
CA SER A 179 -9.96 -11.06 -21.00
C SER A 179 -9.17 -9.76 -21.07
N VAL A 180 -7.89 -9.87 -21.43
CA VAL A 180 -6.98 -8.76 -21.72
C VAL A 180 -6.44 -8.99 -23.14
N ASN A 181 -6.70 -8.04 -24.06
CA ASN A 181 -6.35 -8.16 -25.49
C ASN A 181 -6.84 -9.46 -26.14
N GLY A 182 -8.02 -9.95 -25.72
CA GLY A 182 -8.61 -11.22 -26.19
C GLY A 182 -8.06 -12.48 -25.52
N LYS A 183 -7.04 -12.37 -24.65
CA LYS A 183 -6.47 -13.48 -23.88
C LYS A 183 -7.27 -13.69 -22.61
N THR A 184 -7.91 -14.84 -22.44
CA THR A 184 -8.72 -15.21 -21.26
C THR A 184 -7.87 -15.71 -20.09
N GLU A 185 -6.78 -16.42 -20.39
CA GLU A 185 -5.74 -16.82 -19.42
C GLU A 185 -4.61 -15.78 -19.46
N TYR A 186 -4.85 -14.65 -18.82
CA TYR A 186 -3.92 -13.53 -18.74
C TYR A 186 -3.23 -13.49 -17.35
N THR A 187 -2.06 -12.87 -17.32
CA THR A 187 -1.32 -12.52 -16.10
C THR A 187 -1.25 -11.00 -15.97
N TYR A 188 -0.75 -10.49 -14.85
CA TYR A 188 -0.55 -9.04 -14.72
C TYR A 188 0.42 -8.48 -15.76
N LYS A 189 1.41 -9.28 -16.20
CA LYS A 189 2.32 -8.92 -17.28
C LYS A 189 1.60 -8.62 -18.61
N ASP A 190 0.52 -9.34 -18.90
CA ASP A 190 -0.33 -9.08 -20.06
C ASP A 190 -1.14 -7.77 -19.95
N CYS A 191 -1.31 -7.28 -18.71
CA CYS A 191 -1.98 -6.01 -18.43
C CYS A 191 -1.03 -4.79 -18.56
N LEU A 192 0.27 -5.00 -18.79
CA LEU A 192 1.24 -3.92 -18.97
C LEU A 192 1.29 -3.49 -20.44
N ALA A 193 0.94 -2.24 -20.72
CA ALA A 193 0.96 -1.72 -22.08
C ALA A 193 2.37 -1.29 -22.53
N ALA A 194 2.73 -1.54 -23.77
CA ALA A 194 3.85 -0.85 -24.38
C ALA A 194 3.53 0.66 -24.57
N ALA A 195 4.57 1.48 -24.70
CA ALA A 195 4.40 2.91 -24.89
C ALA A 195 3.49 3.22 -26.11
N GLY A 196 2.47 4.02 -25.89
CA GLY A 196 1.52 4.43 -26.93
C GLY A 196 0.50 3.38 -27.37
N THR A 197 0.48 2.18 -26.73
CA THR A 197 -0.50 1.13 -27.05
C THR A 197 -1.71 1.18 -26.12
N GLU A 198 -2.84 0.67 -26.60
CA GLU A 198 -4.06 0.47 -25.83
C GLU A 198 -4.15 -0.98 -25.33
N LEU A 199 -4.84 -1.16 -24.21
CA LEU A 199 -5.28 -2.46 -23.74
C LEU A 199 -6.78 -2.61 -23.96
N ALA A 200 -7.20 -3.66 -24.63
CA ALA A 200 -8.60 -4.03 -24.73
C ALA A 200 -8.96 -4.95 -23.55
N ILE A 201 -9.86 -4.50 -22.69
CA ILE A 201 -10.33 -5.24 -21.54
C ILE A 201 -11.77 -5.67 -21.76
N THR A 202 -12.05 -6.96 -21.58
CA THR A 202 -13.43 -7.47 -21.45
C THR A 202 -13.66 -7.85 -19.99
N TYR A 203 -14.82 -7.47 -19.46
CA TYR A 203 -15.16 -7.73 -18.06
C TYR A 203 -16.66 -7.93 -17.87
N LYS A 204 -17.05 -8.54 -16.76
CA LYS A 204 -18.43 -8.64 -16.31
C LYS A 204 -18.69 -7.71 -15.17
N ARG A 205 -19.80 -6.97 -15.22
CA ARG A 205 -20.36 -6.19 -14.13
C ARG A 205 -21.81 -6.61 -13.91
N GLN A 206 -22.11 -7.13 -12.71
CA GLN A 206 -23.44 -7.65 -12.38
C GLN A 206 -23.95 -8.68 -13.41
N GLY A 207 -23.05 -9.55 -13.90
CA GLY A 207 -23.35 -10.60 -14.89
C GLY A 207 -23.42 -10.12 -16.34
N LEU A 208 -23.34 -8.82 -16.62
CA LEU A 208 -23.37 -8.25 -17.97
C LEU A 208 -21.95 -8.09 -18.54
N ASP A 209 -21.73 -8.56 -19.76
CA ASP A 209 -20.49 -8.39 -20.48
C ASP A 209 -20.29 -6.92 -20.90
N LYS A 210 -19.10 -6.41 -20.66
CA LYS A 210 -18.68 -5.05 -20.99
C LYS A 210 -17.27 -5.05 -21.57
N THR A 211 -16.92 -3.99 -22.26
CA THR A 211 -15.57 -3.76 -22.80
C THR A 211 -15.08 -2.37 -22.45
N ALA A 212 -13.77 -2.26 -22.24
CA ALA A 212 -13.10 -0.97 -22.04
C ALA A 212 -11.79 -0.95 -22.86
N ARG A 213 -11.36 0.25 -23.28
CA ARG A 213 -10.06 0.50 -23.90
C ARG A 213 -9.26 1.41 -22.97
N LEU A 214 -8.16 0.88 -22.46
CA LEU A 214 -7.28 1.60 -21.54
C LEU A 214 -6.09 2.16 -22.34
N LYS A 215 -5.71 3.42 -22.02
CA LYS A 215 -4.48 4.07 -22.54
C LYS A 215 -3.52 4.35 -21.36
N PRO A 216 -2.79 3.34 -20.87
CA PRO A 216 -1.91 3.52 -19.71
C PRO A 216 -0.74 4.46 -20.03
N LYS A 217 -0.40 5.31 -19.06
CA LYS A 217 0.83 6.10 -19.11
C LYS A 217 2.01 5.27 -18.63
N GLN A 218 3.18 5.49 -19.25
CA GLN A 218 4.42 4.88 -18.80
C GLN A 218 4.88 5.53 -17.49
N MET A 219 5.03 4.72 -16.45
CA MET A 219 5.56 5.13 -15.15
C MET A 219 6.00 3.92 -14.35
N ASP A 220 6.83 4.12 -13.34
CA ASP A 220 7.07 3.06 -12.37
C ASP A 220 5.85 2.85 -11.46
N HIS A 221 5.71 1.64 -10.92
CA HIS A 221 4.52 1.26 -10.17
C HIS A 221 4.34 2.09 -8.88
N PHE A 222 5.41 2.39 -8.15
CA PHE A 222 5.30 3.20 -6.95
C PHE A 222 4.82 4.64 -7.27
N LYS A 223 5.36 5.25 -8.34
CA LYS A 223 4.87 6.55 -8.81
C LYS A 223 3.42 6.51 -9.27
N ALA A 224 2.94 5.40 -9.86
CA ALA A 224 1.53 5.25 -10.21
C ALA A 224 0.62 5.32 -8.96
N TYR A 225 1.04 4.71 -7.85
CA TYR A 225 0.32 4.78 -6.59
C TYR A 225 0.37 6.16 -5.93
N LEU A 226 1.53 6.82 -5.98
CA LEU A 226 1.68 8.20 -5.49
C LEU A 226 0.82 9.17 -6.31
N LYS A 227 0.83 9.03 -7.64
CA LYS A 227 -0.04 9.82 -8.53
C LYS A 227 -1.53 9.57 -8.26
N ALA A 228 -1.91 8.33 -7.99
CA ALA A 228 -3.29 8.00 -7.63
C ALA A 228 -3.71 8.66 -6.30
N MET A 229 -2.80 8.80 -5.33
CA MET A 229 -3.07 9.57 -4.12
C MET A 229 -3.39 11.03 -4.45
N GLU A 230 -2.59 11.68 -5.31
CA GLU A 230 -2.87 13.05 -5.80
C GLU A 230 -4.22 13.13 -6.51
N ASP A 231 -4.47 12.20 -7.45
CA ASP A 231 -5.69 12.18 -8.27
C ASP A 231 -6.94 11.76 -7.47
N SER A 232 -6.77 11.20 -6.28
CA SER A 232 -7.87 10.85 -5.37
C SER A 232 -8.46 12.04 -4.64
N LEU A 233 -7.76 13.19 -4.63
CA LEU A 233 -8.19 14.38 -3.92
C LEU A 233 -9.60 14.80 -4.36
N ARG A 234 -10.53 14.85 -3.43
CA ARG A 234 -11.90 15.32 -3.62
C ARG A 234 -12.26 16.32 -2.53
N THR A 235 -13.04 17.31 -2.90
CA THR A 235 -13.64 18.26 -1.98
C THR A 235 -15.16 18.05 -2.01
N LEU A 236 -15.75 17.81 -0.84
CA LEU A 236 -17.19 17.64 -0.66
C LEU A 236 -17.71 18.81 0.14
N THR A 237 -18.62 19.61 -0.43
CA THR A 237 -19.31 20.70 0.28
C THR A 237 -20.71 20.25 0.63
N ILE A 238 -21.07 20.31 1.90
CA ILE A 238 -22.32 19.80 2.46
C ILE A 238 -22.93 20.90 3.32
N GLU A 239 -24.19 21.28 3.04
CA GLU A 239 -24.94 22.20 3.90
C GLU A 239 -25.39 21.47 5.17
N VAL A 240 -25.07 22.03 6.31
CA VAL A 240 -25.48 21.55 7.64
C VAL A 240 -26.12 22.67 8.45
N GLU A 241 -27.00 22.33 9.37
CA GLU A 241 -27.57 23.28 10.33
C GLU A 241 -26.81 23.20 11.66
N ILE A 242 -26.23 24.33 12.10
CA ILE A 242 -25.50 24.44 13.36
C ILE A 242 -26.08 25.62 14.17
N GLY A 243 -26.72 25.28 15.29
CA GLY A 243 -27.34 26.29 16.15
C GLY A 243 -28.43 27.12 15.46
N GLY A 244 -29.25 26.47 14.62
CA GLY A 244 -30.34 27.10 13.87
C GLY A 244 -29.87 27.91 12.66
N LYS A 245 -28.60 27.86 12.28
CA LYS A 245 -28.06 28.55 11.08
C LYS A 245 -27.50 27.55 10.08
N LYS A 246 -27.83 27.75 8.83
CA LYS A 246 -27.26 26.99 7.71
C LYS A 246 -25.79 27.38 7.50
N ARG A 247 -24.93 26.38 7.32
CA ARG A 247 -23.51 26.54 7.03
C ARG A 247 -23.05 25.48 6.03
N GLU A 248 -22.23 25.88 5.09
CA GLU A 248 -21.48 24.94 4.25
C GLU A 248 -20.27 24.42 5.00
N VAL A 249 -20.15 23.07 5.09
CA VAL A 249 -19.00 22.36 5.62
C VAL A 249 -18.26 21.71 4.46
N THR A 250 -16.97 21.98 4.37
CA THR A 250 -16.09 21.43 3.34
C THR A 250 -15.25 20.30 3.91
N LEU A 251 -15.40 19.11 3.34
CA LEU A 251 -14.60 17.93 3.67
C LEU A 251 -13.59 17.66 2.56
N THR A 252 -12.34 17.41 2.93
CA THR A 252 -11.32 16.90 2.00
C THR A 252 -11.21 15.38 2.13
N TYR A 253 -11.26 14.67 1.01
CA TYR A 253 -10.98 13.24 0.92
C TYR A 253 -9.67 13.00 0.18
N ILE A 254 -8.81 12.15 0.76
CA ILE A 254 -7.54 11.69 0.16
C ILE A 254 -7.42 10.18 0.40
N HIS A 255 -7.12 9.41 -0.67
CA HIS A 255 -6.84 7.99 -0.56
C HIS A 255 -5.32 7.74 -0.61
N MET A 256 -4.75 7.32 0.49
CA MET A 256 -3.34 6.90 0.60
C MET A 256 -3.24 5.43 0.19
N TYR A 257 -3.11 5.15 -1.11
CA TYR A 257 -2.99 3.78 -1.64
C TYR A 257 -1.70 3.08 -1.19
N SER A 258 -0.65 3.84 -0.85
CA SER A 258 0.64 3.33 -0.41
C SER A 258 1.32 4.33 0.51
N GLY A 259 2.22 3.87 1.38
CA GLY A 259 3.24 4.69 2.00
C GLY A 259 4.55 4.63 1.22
N GLY A 260 5.54 5.42 1.62
CA GLY A 260 6.88 5.42 1.00
C GLY A 260 7.44 6.81 0.76
N PRO A 261 8.56 6.92 0.02
CA PRO A 261 9.18 8.19 -0.28
C PRO A 261 8.20 9.19 -0.91
N GLN A 262 8.27 10.46 -0.52
CA GLN A 262 7.46 11.57 -1.03
C GLN A 262 5.97 11.55 -0.61
N VAL A 263 5.48 10.51 0.08
CA VAL A 263 4.06 10.46 0.53
C VAL A 263 3.77 11.59 1.50
N ARG A 264 4.68 11.88 2.44
CA ARG A 264 4.53 13.00 3.37
C ARG A 264 4.43 14.34 2.65
N GLU A 265 5.37 14.63 1.75
CA GLU A 265 5.40 15.86 0.98
C GLU A 265 4.13 16.00 0.11
N THR A 266 3.68 14.90 -0.47
CA THR A 266 2.42 14.86 -1.24
C THR A 266 1.22 15.16 -0.35
N LEU A 267 1.10 14.52 0.82
CA LEU A 267 0.00 14.79 1.76
C LEU A 267 -0.01 16.25 2.21
N GLU A 268 1.16 16.79 2.60
CA GLU A 268 1.30 18.19 2.99
C GLU A 268 0.88 19.15 1.88
N SER A 269 1.28 18.89 0.63
CA SER A 269 0.88 19.69 -0.54
C SER A 269 -0.62 19.66 -0.76
N LEU A 270 -1.23 18.46 -0.76
CA LEU A 270 -2.67 18.29 -0.97
C LEU A 270 -3.51 19.00 0.10
N LEU A 271 -3.05 19.00 1.36
CA LEU A 271 -3.72 19.68 2.46
C LEU A 271 -3.54 21.21 2.39
N ASN A 272 -2.40 21.70 1.89
CA ASN A 272 -2.13 23.13 1.73
C ASN A 272 -2.90 23.74 0.57
N ASP A 273 -3.01 23.06 -0.58
CA ASP A 273 -3.64 23.56 -1.79
C ASP A 273 -5.14 23.81 -1.61
N LYS A 274 -5.79 23.15 -0.66
CA LYS A 274 -7.24 23.25 -0.40
C LYS A 274 -7.63 24.15 0.78
N GLY A 275 -6.67 24.81 1.40
CA GLY A 275 -6.72 25.98 2.33
C GLY A 275 -7.85 26.11 3.36
N ALA A 276 -9.04 25.58 3.16
CA ALA A 276 -10.21 25.80 3.98
C ALA A 276 -11.04 24.55 4.24
N SER A 277 -10.42 23.37 4.34
CA SER A 277 -11.15 22.16 4.71
C SER A 277 -11.52 22.17 6.19
N ASP A 278 -12.78 21.89 6.50
CA ASP A 278 -13.27 21.76 7.87
C ASP A 278 -12.93 20.42 8.51
N ALA A 279 -12.74 19.37 7.69
CA ALA A 279 -12.26 18.06 8.14
C ALA A 279 -11.60 17.27 7.00
N LEU A 280 -10.77 16.29 7.38
CA LEU A 280 -10.10 15.35 6.48
C LEU A 280 -10.70 13.95 6.63
N ILE A 281 -11.01 13.32 5.52
CA ILE A 281 -11.23 11.87 5.42
C ILE A 281 -9.98 11.28 4.76
N LEU A 282 -9.17 10.58 5.55
CA LEU A 282 -7.95 9.89 5.11
C LEU A 282 -8.26 8.41 4.87
N ASP A 283 -8.30 7.99 3.61
CA ASP A 283 -8.58 6.60 3.26
C ASP A 283 -7.28 5.79 3.24
N LEU A 284 -7.16 4.83 4.17
CA LEU A 284 -6.03 3.91 4.28
C LEU A 284 -6.40 2.50 3.80
N ARG A 285 -7.57 2.30 3.22
CA ARG A 285 -8.02 0.99 2.74
C ARG A 285 -7.18 0.50 1.59
N ASP A 286 -7.07 -0.81 1.43
CA ASP A 286 -6.39 -1.52 0.33
C ASP A 286 -4.98 -1.00 -0.03
N GLY A 287 -4.47 -1.39 -1.19
CA GLY A 287 -3.14 -1.01 -1.66
C GLY A 287 -2.00 -1.66 -0.87
N TYR A 288 -0.92 -0.91 -0.69
CA TYR A 288 0.31 -1.41 -0.06
C TYR A 288 0.69 -0.64 1.21
N GLY A 289 1.56 -1.25 2.01
CA GLY A 289 2.22 -0.62 3.14
C GLY A 289 3.36 0.32 2.73
N GLY A 290 4.52 0.19 3.35
CA GLY A 290 5.69 1.04 3.11
C GLY A 290 5.63 2.39 3.81
N ALA A 291 4.55 2.69 4.53
CA ALA A 291 4.39 3.93 5.26
C ALA A 291 5.35 4.03 6.46
N SER A 292 5.81 5.25 6.71
CA SER A 292 6.52 5.68 7.92
C SER A 292 5.58 6.46 8.81
N LEU A 293 5.81 6.44 10.14
CA LEU A 293 5.06 7.29 11.07
C LEU A 293 5.18 8.78 10.73
N THR A 294 6.26 9.18 10.06
CA THR A 294 6.47 10.56 9.63
C THR A 294 5.60 10.98 8.44
N ASP A 295 4.96 10.04 7.74
CA ASP A 295 4.12 10.35 6.57
C ASP A 295 2.88 11.17 6.93
N ILE A 296 2.49 11.15 8.22
CA ILE A 296 1.35 11.91 8.74
C ILE A 296 1.75 12.98 9.77
N ASP A 297 3.02 13.38 9.83
CA ASP A 297 3.52 14.38 10.80
C ASP A 297 2.74 15.69 10.76
N CYS A 298 2.29 16.14 9.57
CA CYS A 298 1.50 17.36 9.42
C CYS A 298 0.19 17.35 10.22
N LEU A 299 -0.33 16.17 10.56
CA LEU A 299 -1.54 16.02 11.37
C LEU A 299 -1.29 16.18 12.89
N PHE A 300 -0.02 16.16 13.32
CA PHE A 300 0.40 16.20 14.73
C PHE A 300 1.17 17.46 15.10
N ARG A 301 1.50 18.32 14.14
CA ARG A 301 2.24 19.55 14.40
C ARG A 301 1.41 20.53 15.23
N ASN A 302 2.04 21.15 16.23
CA ASN A 302 1.41 22.20 17.01
C ASN A 302 1.52 23.53 16.23
N PRO A 303 0.40 24.19 15.88
CA PRO A 303 0.41 25.47 15.17
C PRO A 303 1.24 26.56 15.84
N ALA A 304 1.34 26.56 17.18
CA ALA A 304 2.17 27.52 17.91
C ALA A 304 3.67 27.43 17.59
N ASN A 305 4.13 26.28 17.11
CA ASN A 305 5.54 26.02 16.78
C ASN A 305 5.85 26.15 15.28
N TYR A 306 4.84 26.40 14.44
CA TYR A 306 4.98 26.48 13.00
C TYR A 306 4.37 27.77 12.47
N PRO A 307 5.16 28.67 11.86
CA PRO A 307 4.65 29.92 11.31
C PRO A 307 3.72 29.67 10.11
N VAL A 308 2.74 30.52 9.95
CA VAL A 308 1.95 30.62 8.72
C VAL A 308 2.70 31.54 7.77
N PHE A 309 3.02 31.05 6.59
CA PHE A 309 3.63 31.86 5.54
C PHE A 309 2.56 32.36 4.57
N GLU A 310 2.42 33.67 4.44
CA GLU A 310 1.47 34.29 3.53
C GLU A 310 2.18 35.06 2.41
N ARG A 311 1.68 34.89 1.20
CA ARG A 311 2.03 35.74 0.03
C ARG A 311 0.79 36.49 -0.40
N ARG A 312 0.98 37.76 -0.71
CA ARG A 312 -0.03 38.60 -1.35
C ARG A 312 0.54 39.12 -2.64
N TYR A 313 -0.12 38.81 -3.73
CA TYR A 313 0.29 39.25 -5.06
C TYR A 313 -0.35 40.58 -5.44
N ALA A 314 0.27 41.33 -6.33
CA ALA A 314 -0.28 42.60 -6.85
C ALA A 314 -1.65 42.43 -7.53
N SER A 315 -1.97 41.23 -8.03
CA SER A 315 -3.29 40.86 -8.57
C SER A 315 -4.38 40.72 -7.51
N GLY A 316 -4.07 40.90 -6.23
CA GLY A 316 -4.97 40.64 -5.11
C GLY A 316 -5.06 39.17 -4.69
N ALA A 317 -4.47 38.25 -5.44
CA ALA A 317 -4.40 36.85 -5.05
C ALA A 317 -3.59 36.68 -3.75
N LYS A 318 -4.06 35.76 -2.88
CA LYS A 318 -3.40 35.41 -1.62
C LYS A 318 -3.06 33.93 -1.66
N TYR A 319 -1.88 33.61 -1.13
CA TYR A 319 -1.46 32.25 -0.88
C TYR A 319 -1.02 32.16 0.59
N ALA A 320 -1.57 31.19 1.34
CA ALA A 320 -1.16 30.90 2.69
C ALA A 320 -0.69 29.46 2.77
N GLN A 321 0.49 29.24 3.33
CA GLN A 321 1.03 27.90 3.62
C GLN A 321 0.99 27.68 5.12
N ASN A 322 0.23 26.67 5.54
CA ASN A 322 0.20 26.20 6.91
C ASN A 322 0.60 24.71 6.94
N LEU A 323 1.73 24.43 7.57
CA LEU A 323 2.27 23.07 7.67
C LEU A 323 1.57 22.21 8.75
N CYS A 324 0.49 22.71 9.36
CA CYS A 324 -0.23 22.04 10.44
C CYS A 324 -1.69 21.84 10.06
N PHE A 325 -2.15 20.61 10.01
CA PHE A 325 -3.56 20.30 9.83
C PHE A 325 -4.20 19.98 11.19
N THR A 326 -4.94 20.93 11.74
CA THR A 326 -5.53 20.83 13.09
C THR A 326 -7.01 20.46 13.12
N ARG A 327 -7.65 20.44 11.95
CA ARG A 327 -9.07 20.11 11.82
C ARG A 327 -9.35 18.64 12.11
N PRO A 328 -10.59 18.23 12.38
CA PRO A 328 -10.97 16.83 12.58
C PRO A 328 -10.46 15.92 11.47
N VAL A 329 -10.08 14.69 11.83
CA VAL A 329 -9.66 13.63 10.90
C VAL A 329 -10.47 12.37 11.16
N VAL A 330 -11.02 11.79 10.10
CA VAL A 330 -11.60 10.45 10.10
C VAL A 330 -10.77 9.59 9.16
N ALA A 331 -10.29 8.43 9.62
CA ALA A 331 -9.52 7.51 8.80
C ALA A 331 -10.34 6.26 8.47
N LEU A 332 -10.35 5.87 7.19
CA LEU A 332 -10.95 4.64 6.71
C LEU A 332 -9.91 3.51 6.72
N ILE A 333 -10.27 2.36 7.26
CA ILE A 333 -9.45 1.16 7.31
C ILE A 333 -10.23 -0.09 6.94
N ASN A 334 -9.54 -1.11 6.39
CA ASN A 334 -10.12 -2.42 6.11
C ASN A 334 -9.05 -3.53 6.20
N SER A 335 -9.44 -4.77 5.94
CA SER A 335 -8.54 -5.94 5.90
C SER A 335 -7.44 -5.84 4.82
N GLY A 336 -7.52 -4.89 3.90
CA GLY A 336 -6.47 -4.55 2.94
C GLY A 336 -5.47 -3.49 3.45
N SER A 337 -5.76 -2.81 4.57
CA SER A 337 -4.84 -1.90 5.24
C SER A 337 -3.75 -2.72 5.93
N ARG A 338 -2.50 -2.63 5.46
CA ARG A 338 -1.42 -3.53 5.90
C ARG A 338 -0.09 -2.82 6.13
N SER A 339 0.78 -3.45 6.94
CA SER A 339 2.17 -3.02 7.18
C SER A 339 2.24 -1.58 7.71
N GLY A 340 3.02 -0.71 7.11
CA GLY A 340 3.18 0.67 7.55
C GLY A 340 1.85 1.42 7.73
N LYS A 341 0.81 1.13 6.92
CA LYS A 341 -0.52 1.74 7.12
C LYS A 341 -1.19 1.33 8.42
N GLU A 342 -0.89 0.14 8.96
CA GLU A 342 -1.38 -0.29 10.28
C GLU A 342 -0.70 0.50 11.40
N LEU A 343 0.59 0.84 11.23
CA LEU A 343 1.29 1.74 12.16
C LEU A 343 0.67 3.13 12.16
N LEU A 344 0.28 3.66 10.98
CA LEU A 344 -0.45 4.93 10.88
C LEU A 344 -1.82 4.84 11.58
N ALA A 345 -2.60 3.81 11.28
CA ALA A 345 -3.91 3.58 11.89
C ALA A 345 -3.80 3.47 13.43
N TYR A 346 -2.84 2.68 13.93
CA TYR A 346 -2.59 2.56 15.37
C TYR A 346 -2.24 3.92 15.99
N THR A 347 -1.36 4.68 15.34
CA THR A 347 -0.92 5.99 15.86
C THR A 347 -2.07 7.00 15.90
N LEU A 348 -2.86 7.08 14.82
CA LEU A 348 -4.03 7.95 14.74
C LEU A 348 -5.05 7.63 15.83
N LYS A 349 -5.34 6.35 16.05
CA LYS A 349 -6.25 5.88 17.08
C LYS A 349 -5.72 6.16 18.49
N LYS A 350 -4.50 5.72 18.79
CA LYS A 350 -3.89 5.82 20.11
C LYS A 350 -3.78 7.26 20.60
N THR A 351 -3.47 8.17 19.70
CA THR A 351 -3.32 9.59 20.02
C THR A 351 -4.66 10.35 20.04
N GLY A 352 -5.77 9.70 19.67
CA GLY A 352 -7.06 10.35 19.48
C GLY A 352 -7.08 11.36 18.33
N ARG A 353 -6.09 11.31 17.41
CA ARG A 353 -5.98 12.27 16.31
C ARG A 353 -7.02 12.02 15.22
N ALA A 354 -7.44 10.78 15.02
CA ALA A 354 -8.51 10.41 14.10
C ALA A 354 -9.45 9.36 14.71
N THR A 355 -10.71 9.39 14.28
CA THR A 355 -11.66 8.29 14.47
C THR A 355 -11.48 7.30 13.31
N LEU A 356 -11.24 6.03 13.62
CA LEU A 356 -11.11 4.97 12.63
C LEU A 356 -12.47 4.36 12.29
N VAL A 357 -12.81 4.28 11.00
CA VAL A 357 -14.07 3.72 10.49
C VAL A 357 -13.77 2.58 9.54
N GLY A 358 -14.49 1.47 9.64
CA GLY A 358 -14.40 0.34 8.70
C GLY A 358 -14.21 -1.00 9.36
N GLU A 359 -13.22 -1.77 8.95
CA GLU A 359 -12.90 -3.10 9.45
C GLU A 359 -11.51 -3.16 10.09
N CYS A 360 -11.26 -4.23 10.86
CA CYS A 360 -9.92 -4.53 11.36
C CYS A 360 -8.91 -4.58 10.22
N THR A 361 -7.72 -4.06 10.45
CA THR A 361 -6.62 -4.10 9.46
C THR A 361 -6.07 -5.52 9.30
N ALA A 362 -5.16 -5.73 8.35
CA ALA A 362 -4.65 -7.05 7.95
C ALA A 362 -3.92 -7.81 9.07
N GLY A 363 -3.32 -7.12 10.03
CA GLY A 363 -2.40 -7.74 10.99
C GLY A 363 -1.09 -8.20 10.35
N TYR A 364 -0.57 -7.45 9.39
CA TYR A 364 0.67 -7.75 8.66
C TYR A 364 1.75 -6.72 9.01
N VAL A 365 2.32 -6.81 10.22
CA VAL A 365 3.18 -5.78 10.81
C VAL A 365 4.55 -6.33 11.17
N VAL A 366 5.25 -6.86 10.18
CA VAL A 366 6.69 -7.16 10.27
C VAL A 366 7.45 -6.36 9.21
N ALA A 367 8.75 -6.17 9.37
CA ALA A 367 9.54 -5.56 8.31
C ALA A 367 9.88 -6.59 7.23
N GLY A 368 9.61 -6.24 5.98
CA GLY A 368 9.92 -7.08 4.83
C GLY A 368 11.14 -6.58 4.07
N SER A 369 11.85 -7.49 3.41
CA SER A 369 12.94 -7.22 2.47
C SER A 369 12.63 -7.86 1.13
N PHE A 370 12.75 -7.10 0.04
CA PHE A 370 12.55 -7.59 -1.32
C PHE A 370 13.88 -7.99 -1.94
N GLN A 371 14.00 -9.26 -2.31
CA GLN A 371 15.21 -9.86 -2.85
C GLN A 371 14.94 -10.44 -4.25
N LYS A 372 15.52 -9.83 -5.27
CA LYS A 372 15.46 -10.41 -6.63
C LYS A 372 16.26 -11.69 -6.66
N ILE A 373 15.65 -12.76 -7.18
CA ILE A 373 16.32 -14.03 -7.47
C ILE A 373 16.88 -13.98 -8.88
N ASP A 374 16.09 -13.44 -9.83
CA ASP A 374 16.52 -13.09 -11.18
C ASP A 374 15.68 -11.90 -11.70
N GLN A 375 15.70 -11.65 -13.02
CA GLN A 375 14.90 -10.57 -13.62
C GLN A 375 13.39 -10.87 -13.67
N HIS A 376 12.95 -12.10 -13.38
CA HIS A 376 11.57 -12.57 -13.53
C HIS A 376 10.94 -13.02 -12.21
N CYS A 377 11.72 -13.24 -11.16
CA CYS A 377 11.18 -13.64 -9.86
C CYS A 377 11.95 -13.06 -8.69
N ALA A 378 11.26 -12.97 -7.56
CA ALA A 378 11.78 -12.41 -6.34
C ALA A 378 11.16 -13.08 -5.11
N LEU A 379 11.86 -12.95 -3.98
CA LEU A 379 11.37 -13.29 -2.66
C LEU A 379 11.17 -12.02 -1.85
N TYR A 380 9.96 -11.78 -1.36
CA TYR A 380 9.67 -10.84 -0.30
C TYR A 380 9.67 -11.59 1.01
N ILE A 381 10.58 -11.23 1.93
CA ILE A 381 10.83 -12.02 3.15
C ILE A 381 10.81 -11.15 4.40
N ALA A 382 10.11 -11.61 5.45
CA ALA A 382 10.09 -10.98 6.76
C ALA A 382 11.50 -11.01 7.39
N CYS A 383 12.14 -9.84 7.50
CA CYS A 383 13.52 -9.71 7.98
C CYS A 383 13.65 -9.17 9.40
N ALA A 384 12.58 -8.56 9.96
CA ALA A 384 12.56 -8.13 11.36
C ALA A 384 11.14 -8.18 11.93
N ASP A 385 11.01 -8.57 13.20
CA ASP A 385 9.78 -8.43 13.96
C ASP A 385 9.59 -6.97 14.36
N CYS A 386 8.34 -6.53 14.47
CA CYS A 386 8.00 -5.15 14.77
C CYS A 386 7.02 -5.05 15.93
N THR A 387 7.29 -4.11 16.81
CA THR A 387 6.37 -3.73 17.88
C THR A 387 6.15 -2.21 17.88
N ILE A 388 4.96 -1.79 18.28
CA ILE A 388 4.64 -0.39 18.53
C ILE A 388 4.12 -0.27 19.98
N ASP A 389 4.74 0.59 20.80
CA ASP A 389 4.48 0.69 22.25
C ASP A 389 4.58 -0.65 22.97
N GLY A 390 5.52 -1.50 22.58
CA GLY A 390 5.69 -2.86 23.13
C GLY A 390 4.62 -3.85 22.68
N LYS A 391 3.66 -3.48 21.84
CA LYS A 391 2.61 -4.34 21.30
C LYS A 391 3.00 -4.88 19.94
N ARG A 392 2.76 -6.17 19.74
CA ARG A 392 2.91 -6.84 18.45
C ARG A 392 1.57 -6.83 17.74
N LEU A 393 1.50 -6.18 16.58
CA LEU A 393 0.29 -6.12 15.76
C LEU A 393 0.23 -7.24 14.71
N GLU A 394 1.33 -7.94 14.48
CA GLU A 394 1.37 -9.10 13.56
C GLU A 394 0.39 -10.18 14.01
N GLY A 395 -0.52 -10.59 13.10
CA GLY A 395 -1.61 -11.52 13.37
C GLY A 395 -2.79 -10.94 14.15
N VAL A 396 -2.75 -9.66 14.54
CA VAL A 396 -3.79 -9.00 15.35
C VAL A 396 -4.49 -7.87 14.57
N GLY A 397 -3.71 -6.97 13.97
CA GLY A 397 -4.23 -5.78 13.30
C GLY A 397 -4.67 -4.65 14.24
N VAL A 398 -5.35 -3.66 13.66
CA VAL A 398 -5.91 -2.50 14.35
C VAL A 398 -7.42 -2.48 14.16
N GLU A 399 -8.16 -2.56 15.25
CA GLU A 399 -9.62 -2.48 15.24
C GLU A 399 -10.09 -1.03 15.01
N PRO A 400 -11.13 -0.81 14.17
CA PRO A 400 -11.74 0.50 14.01
C PRO A 400 -12.46 0.93 15.29
N ASP A 401 -12.76 2.24 15.39
CA ASP A 401 -13.63 2.79 16.45
C ASP A 401 -15.11 2.60 16.07
N ILE A 402 -15.42 2.72 14.78
CA ILE A 402 -16.75 2.48 14.21
C ILE A 402 -16.65 1.32 13.23
N LYS A 403 -17.15 0.15 13.66
CA LYS A 403 -17.16 -1.06 12.83
C LYS A 403 -18.23 -1.01 11.76
N ILE A 404 -17.81 -1.05 10.52
CA ILE A 404 -18.70 -1.16 9.34
C ILE A 404 -18.16 -2.28 8.46
N PRO A 405 -18.76 -3.47 8.52
CA PRO A 405 -18.31 -4.59 7.71
C PRO A 405 -18.49 -4.31 6.21
N ASN A 406 -17.57 -4.82 5.43
CA ASN A 406 -17.70 -4.82 3.98
C ASN A 406 -18.60 -5.99 3.57
N GLU A 407 -19.92 -5.80 3.68
CA GLU A 407 -20.93 -6.85 3.46
C GLU A 407 -21.01 -7.35 2.02
N SER A 408 -20.31 -6.71 1.08
CA SER A 408 -20.24 -7.16 -0.30
C SER A 408 -18.87 -6.86 -0.90
N LEU A 409 -18.39 -7.80 -1.73
CA LEU A 409 -17.23 -7.63 -2.61
C LEU A 409 -17.42 -6.51 -3.66
N HIS A 410 -18.53 -5.78 -3.60
CA HIS A 410 -18.94 -4.77 -4.56
C HIS A 410 -18.84 -3.37 -3.96
N GLU A 411 -18.79 -2.38 -4.84
CA GLU A 411 -18.76 -0.94 -4.56
C GLU A 411 -19.64 -0.46 -3.39
N LYS A 412 -20.79 -1.10 -3.17
CA LYS A 412 -21.75 -0.72 -2.11
C LYS A 412 -21.17 -0.80 -0.69
N GLY A 413 -20.36 -1.81 -0.36
CA GLY A 413 -19.72 -1.92 0.96
C GLY A 413 -18.66 -0.84 1.16
N TYR A 414 -17.88 -0.55 0.12
CA TYR A 414 -16.87 0.49 0.12
C TYR A 414 -17.47 1.89 0.29
N GLN A 415 -18.59 2.15 -0.39
CA GLN A 415 -19.36 3.39 -0.29
C GLN A 415 -20.02 3.54 1.08
N LYS A 416 -20.56 2.45 1.68
CA LYS A 416 -21.18 2.46 3.01
C LYS A 416 -20.18 2.95 4.07
N GLN A 417 -18.96 2.44 4.07
CA GLN A 417 -17.89 2.88 4.97
C GLN A 417 -17.56 4.37 4.77
N LEU A 418 -17.44 4.83 3.51
CA LEU A 418 -17.21 6.23 3.19
C LEU A 418 -18.36 7.14 3.66
N MET A 419 -19.61 6.73 3.46
CA MET A 419 -20.77 7.50 3.94
C MET A 419 -20.80 7.65 5.46
N VAL A 420 -20.38 6.60 6.20
CA VAL A 420 -20.25 6.68 7.66
C VAL A 420 -19.11 7.62 8.06
N ALA A 421 -17.97 7.56 7.35
CA ALA A 421 -16.86 8.48 7.60
C ALA A 421 -17.24 9.94 7.34
N ILE A 422 -18.01 10.24 6.29
CA ILE A 422 -18.56 11.56 6.01
C ILE A 422 -19.44 12.04 7.16
N LYS A 423 -20.39 11.19 7.61
CA LYS A 423 -21.28 11.53 8.74
C LYS A 423 -20.51 11.81 10.02
N GLU A 424 -19.49 10.99 10.31
CA GLU A 424 -18.65 11.17 11.49
C GLU A 424 -17.81 12.45 11.41
N ALA A 425 -17.24 12.77 10.24
CA ALA A 425 -16.51 14.01 10.02
C ALA A 425 -17.41 15.25 10.26
N LEU A 426 -18.62 15.25 9.69
CA LEU A 426 -19.61 16.31 9.93
C LEU A 426 -19.97 16.46 11.41
N ARG A 427 -20.21 15.32 12.11
CA ARG A 427 -20.49 15.32 13.56
C ARG A 427 -19.37 15.96 14.35
N GLN A 428 -18.10 15.67 14.01
CA GLN A 428 -16.94 16.25 14.70
C GLN A 428 -16.81 17.76 14.42
N VAL A 429 -17.05 18.20 13.20
CA VAL A 429 -17.06 19.64 12.85
C VAL A 429 -18.14 20.39 13.64
N VAL A 430 -19.37 19.87 13.68
CA VAL A 430 -20.47 20.47 14.45
C VAL A 430 -20.12 20.56 15.93
N LYS A 431 -19.56 19.50 16.51
CA LYS A 431 -19.15 19.46 17.91
C LYS A 431 -18.06 20.49 18.24
N SER A 432 -17.04 20.62 17.38
CA SER A 432 -15.95 21.59 17.62
C SER A 432 -16.45 23.03 17.65
N GLU A 433 -17.41 23.39 16.80
CA GLU A 433 -17.96 24.74 16.76
C GLU A 433 -18.88 25.09 17.93
N THR A 434 -19.62 24.07 18.44
CA THR A 434 -20.46 24.29 19.64
C THR A 434 -19.62 24.51 20.90
N VAL A 435 -18.47 23.84 21.03
CA VAL A 435 -17.52 24.03 22.13
C VAL A 435 -16.85 25.42 22.07
N ASP A 436 -16.40 25.85 20.88
CA ASP A 436 -15.76 27.15 20.69
C ASP A 436 -16.71 28.33 21.02
N LYS A 437 -18.02 28.18 20.76
CA LYS A 437 -19.03 29.20 21.14
C LYS A 437 -19.22 29.28 22.67
N SER A 438 -19.34 28.15 23.35
CA SER A 438 -19.53 28.10 24.79
C SER A 438 -18.35 28.68 25.59
N THR A 439 -17.13 28.49 25.07
CA THR A 439 -15.90 29.07 25.70
C THR A 439 -15.77 30.57 25.45
N ARG A 440 -16.29 31.11 24.36
CA ARG A 440 -16.30 32.56 24.10
C ARG A 440 -17.39 33.31 24.87
N GLU A 441 -18.54 32.68 25.05
CA GLU A 441 -19.65 33.26 25.83
C GLU A 441 -19.42 33.19 27.36
N GLY A 442 -18.61 32.22 27.84
CA GLY A 442 -18.22 32.11 29.26
C GLY A 442 -17.03 33.00 29.67
N SER A 443 -16.41 33.72 28.71
CA SER A 443 -15.27 34.62 28.94
C SER A 443 -15.65 36.12 28.87
N GLN A 444 -16.92 36.42 28.72
CA GLN A 444 -17.51 37.76 28.84
C GLN A 444 -18.29 37.86 30.16
#